data_c2759d47e582d03c8e621d13f59df581
#
_entry.id   c2759d47e582d03c8e621d13f59df581
#
_cell.length_a   1.000
_cell.length_b   1.000
_cell.length_c   1.000
_cell.angle_alpha   90.00
_cell.angle_beta   90.00
_cell.angle_gamma   90.00
#
_symmetry.space_group_name_H-M   'P 1'
#
loop_
_entity.id
_entity.type
_entity.pdbx_description
1 polymer ?
#
loop_
_entity_poly.entity_id
_entity_poly.type
_entity_poly.pdbx_seq_one_letter_code
_entity_poly.pdbx_strand_id
1 'polypeptide(L)'
;MVWFMLGNMLTFMPTVALGNSIVFSHANVLALPKIRVWGTIGGIIAGLVIGFLGWTSDLDMFYLAGGASLALGIYSFTLPNTPPPAKGDPVDFRALFMVDAFSLFIKRPAFLIFMICSCLVCIPLAYYYGLAGNYLTNSGYTQAASTMTIGQMSEIFFMLLIPFFFRKLGVKWMILIGMLAWVLRYLLFAYGAPDQVVWMILLGVALHGICFDFFFVTGFMYTDKIAPKSIRTQAQSLLVFFTQGIGLYIGYKVAYHKKTYGKVVENYEKLDTAISGEFSQGDLSVTEKLGQMFSKNDLSKIDSSVVSSAMDSWAAYWKFPAIMAGVIAVIFFVSFRDKVSMTSEEEGSED
;
A
#
# COMPACT_ATOMS: atom_id res chain seq x y z
N MET A 1 21.49 12.02 -0.39
CA MET A 1 20.21 11.38 0.00
C MET A 1 19.53 10.65 -1.14
N VAL A 2 19.22 11.27 -2.29
CA VAL A 2 18.52 10.65 -3.44
C VAL A 2 19.18 9.35 -3.93
N TRP A 3 20.49 9.30 -4.04
CA TRP A 3 21.26 8.12 -4.48
C TRP A 3 21.13 6.94 -3.51
N PHE A 4 21.11 7.21 -2.19
CA PHE A 4 20.88 6.16 -1.19
C PHE A 4 19.45 5.63 -1.25
N MET A 5 18.45 6.50 -1.47
CA MET A 5 17.07 6.08 -1.67
C MET A 5 16.90 5.25 -2.95
N LEU A 6 17.57 5.65 -4.03
CA LEU A 6 17.57 4.86 -5.27
C LEU A 6 18.22 3.48 -5.04
N GLY A 7 19.36 3.42 -4.36
CA GLY A 7 20.02 2.17 -4.00
C GLY A 7 19.11 1.27 -3.15
N ASN A 8 18.42 1.83 -2.17
CA ASN A 8 17.44 1.11 -1.36
C ASN A 8 16.31 0.55 -2.22
N MET A 9 15.73 1.35 -3.12
CA MET A 9 14.64 0.88 -4.00
C MET A 9 15.10 -0.22 -4.97
N LEU A 10 16.30 -0.10 -5.54
CA LEU A 10 16.86 -1.12 -6.43
C LEU A 10 17.13 -2.46 -5.74
N THR A 11 17.38 -2.44 -4.44
CA THR A 11 17.59 -3.67 -3.66
C THR A 11 16.28 -4.19 -3.05
N PHE A 12 15.42 -3.30 -2.55
CA PHE A 12 14.17 -3.67 -1.87
C PHE A 12 13.08 -4.18 -2.82
N MET A 13 12.83 -3.50 -3.95
CA MET A 13 11.73 -3.87 -4.84
C MET A 13 11.82 -5.29 -5.42
N PRO A 14 13.00 -5.81 -5.83
CA PRO A 14 13.13 -7.19 -6.24
C PRO A 14 12.79 -8.19 -5.13
N THR A 15 13.02 -7.86 -3.85
CA THR A 15 12.70 -8.79 -2.73
C THR A 15 11.21 -9.06 -2.64
N VAL A 16 10.35 -8.12 -3.01
CA VAL A 16 8.87 -8.28 -3.02
C VAL A 16 8.47 -9.35 -4.04
N ALA A 17 9.00 -9.27 -5.26
CA ALA A 17 8.71 -10.23 -6.32
C ALA A 17 9.30 -11.61 -6.00
N LEU A 18 10.55 -11.66 -5.50
CA LEU A 18 11.21 -12.91 -5.09
C LEU A 18 10.49 -13.56 -3.92
N GLY A 19 10.05 -12.80 -2.93
CA GLY A 19 9.27 -13.30 -1.81
C GLY A 19 7.99 -13.99 -2.27
N ASN A 20 7.22 -13.37 -3.16
CA ASN A 20 6.04 -14.00 -3.76
C ASN A 20 6.42 -15.30 -4.53
N SER A 21 7.50 -15.26 -5.31
CA SER A 21 7.95 -16.42 -6.09
C SER A 21 8.36 -17.60 -5.20
N ILE A 22 9.04 -17.35 -4.08
CA ILE A 22 9.40 -18.39 -3.12
C ILE A 22 8.12 -19.01 -2.53
N VAL A 23 7.15 -18.18 -2.12
CA VAL A 23 5.88 -18.68 -1.58
C VAL A 23 5.16 -19.56 -2.60
N PHE A 24 5.01 -19.10 -3.84
CA PHE A 24 4.34 -19.87 -4.90
C PHE A 24 5.09 -21.13 -5.34
N SER A 25 6.39 -21.22 -5.04
CA SER A 25 7.18 -22.43 -5.32
C SER A 25 7.03 -23.51 -4.25
N HIS A 26 6.66 -23.12 -3.02
CA HIS A 26 6.61 -24.05 -1.87
C HIS A 26 5.21 -24.17 -1.23
N ALA A 27 4.24 -23.35 -1.65
CA ALA A 27 2.90 -23.34 -1.09
C ALA A 27 1.86 -23.13 -2.18
N ASN A 28 0.62 -23.59 -1.89
CA ASN A 28 -0.53 -23.30 -2.75
C ASN A 28 -0.82 -21.77 -2.80
N VAL A 29 -1.30 -21.29 -3.93
CA VAL A 29 -1.68 -19.88 -4.15
C VAL A 29 -2.63 -19.36 -3.07
N LEU A 30 -3.56 -20.20 -2.60
CA LEU A 30 -4.49 -19.86 -1.51
C LEU A 30 -3.82 -19.74 -0.13
N ALA A 31 -2.58 -20.21 0.03
CA ALA A 31 -1.81 -20.02 1.26
C ALA A 31 -1.13 -18.64 1.33
N LEU A 32 -0.94 -17.96 0.21
CA LEU A 32 -0.29 -16.64 0.15
C LEU A 32 -0.87 -15.64 1.16
N PRO A 33 -2.19 -15.46 1.29
CA PRO A 33 -2.75 -14.53 2.27
C PRO A 33 -2.32 -14.84 3.69
N LYS A 34 -2.34 -16.12 4.10
CA LYS A 34 -1.94 -16.55 5.45
C LYS A 34 -0.46 -16.28 5.75
N ILE A 35 0.40 -16.40 4.75
CA ILE A 35 1.83 -16.11 4.89
C ILE A 35 2.06 -14.60 4.96
N ARG A 36 1.37 -13.83 4.14
CA ARG A 36 1.51 -12.36 4.12
C ARG A 36 1.05 -11.68 5.40
N VAL A 37 0.12 -12.25 6.16
CA VAL A 37 -0.32 -11.74 7.47
C VAL A 37 0.89 -11.46 8.39
N TRP A 38 1.92 -12.30 8.38
CA TRP A 38 3.12 -12.08 9.20
C TRP A 38 3.87 -10.80 8.81
N GLY A 39 3.87 -10.43 7.53
CA GLY A 39 4.43 -9.15 7.07
C GLY A 39 3.62 -7.96 7.61
N THR A 40 2.30 -8.06 7.59
CA THR A 40 1.41 -7.02 8.12
C THR A 40 1.56 -6.87 9.65
N ILE A 41 1.70 -7.99 10.38
CA ILE A 41 2.02 -7.97 11.82
C ILE A 41 3.34 -7.23 12.06
N GLY A 42 4.37 -7.50 11.26
CA GLY A 42 5.64 -6.77 11.33
C GLY A 42 5.48 -5.27 11.09
N GLY A 43 4.66 -4.88 10.11
CA GLY A 43 4.32 -3.48 9.84
C GLY A 43 3.60 -2.80 11.01
N ILE A 44 2.65 -3.49 11.66
CA ILE A 44 1.95 -3.01 12.86
C ILE A 44 2.97 -2.78 14.00
N ILE A 45 3.82 -3.76 14.27
CA ILE A 45 4.84 -3.65 15.32
C ILE A 45 5.75 -2.44 15.04
N ALA A 46 6.22 -2.28 13.80
CA ALA A 46 7.06 -1.15 13.42
C ALA A 46 6.34 0.19 13.62
N GLY A 47 5.07 0.31 13.17
CA GLY A 47 4.27 1.53 13.35
C GLY A 47 4.02 1.87 14.83
N LEU A 48 3.75 0.86 15.67
CA LEU A 48 3.56 1.06 17.11
C LEU A 48 4.87 1.46 17.80
N VAL A 49 6.01 0.84 17.43
CA VAL A 49 7.33 1.20 17.97
C VAL A 49 7.70 2.63 17.59
N ILE A 50 7.53 3.02 16.32
CA ILE A 50 7.80 4.38 15.86
C ILE A 50 6.92 5.40 16.60
N GLY A 51 5.63 5.11 16.73
CA GLY A 51 4.70 5.97 17.46
C GLY A 51 5.01 6.07 18.95
N PHE A 52 5.37 4.96 19.61
CA PHE A 52 5.76 4.93 21.01
C PHE A 52 7.04 5.73 21.29
N LEU A 53 8.02 5.64 20.38
CA LEU A 53 9.28 6.38 20.49
C LEU A 53 9.15 7.85 20.07
N GLY A 54 8.03 8.23 19.45
CA GLY A 54 7.83 9.59 18.92
C GLY A 54 8.62 9.88 17.64
N TRP A 55 9.09 8.86 16.95
CA TRP A 55 9.96 8.97 15.76
C TRP A 55 9.20 9.15 14.43
N THR A 56 7.92 9.48 14.49
CA THR A 56 7.06 9.58 13.27
C THR A 56 7.60 10.58 12.23
N SER A 57 8.27 11.63 12.69
CA SER A 57 8.90 12.67 11.83
C SER A 57 10.41 12.79 12.05
N ASP A 58 11.03 11.84 12.75
CA ASP A 58 12.45 11.86 13.08
C ASP A 58 13.26 11.00 12.12
N LEU A 59 14.53 11.35 11.95
CA LEU A 59 15.50 10.56 11.18
C LEU A 59 15.80 9.21 11.82
N ASP A 60 15.55 9.06 13.12
CA ASP A 60 15.79 7.82 13.87
C ASP A 60 14.97 6.63 13.36
N MET A 61 13.82 6.88 12.70
CA MET A 61 13.06 5.83 12.02
C MET A 61 13.90 5.08 10.97
N PHE A 62 14.90 5.73 10.35
CA PHE A 62 15.78 5.09 9.36
C PHE A 62 16.77 4.12 10.01
N TYR A 63 17.19 4.34 11.27
CA TYR A 63 18.01 3.37 12.00
C TYR A 63 17.24 2.10 12.30
N LEU A 64 15.96 2.23 12.68
CA LEU A 64 15.07 1.07 12.86
C LEU A 64 14.90 0.30 11.53
N ALA A 65 14.63 1.00 10.44
CA ALA A 65 14.48 0.40 9.11
C ALA A 65 15.78 -0.30 8.65
N GLY A 66 16.94 0.32 8.87
CA GLY A 66 18.25 -0.26 8.57
C GLY A 66 18.54 -1.53 9.37
N GLY A 67 18.30 -1.50 10.68
CA GLY A 67 18.44 -2.66 11.56
C GLY A 67 17.52 -3.82 11.17
N ALA A 68 16.26 -3.54 10.88
CA ALA A 68 15.29 -4.54 10.41
C ALA A 68 15.70 -5.13 9.05
N SER A 69 16.23 -4.31 8.14
CA SER A 69 16.72 -4.79 6.83
C SER A 69 17.94 -5.71 6.97
N LEU A 70 18.86 -5.41 7.88
CA LEU A 70 20.00 -6.29 8.19
C LEU A 70 19.53 -7.62 8.79
N ALA A 71 18.59 -7.58 9.74
CA ALA A 71 18.00 -8.77 10.34
C ALA A 71 17.32 -9.64 9.27
N LEU A 72 16.56 -9.03 8.35
CA LEU A 72 15.96 -9.73 7.22
C LEU A 72 17.01 -10.34 6.31
N GLY A 73 18.13 -9.64 6.04
CA GLY A 73 19.24 -10.16 5.27
C GLY A 73 19.84 -11.42 5.90
N ILE A 74 20.08 -11.42 7.21
CA ILE A 74 20.55 -12.60 7.95
C ILE A 74 19.52 -13.73 7.91
N TYR A 75 18.25 -13.41 8.16
CA TYR A 75 17.16 -14.38 8.13
C TYR A 75 16.99 -15.03 6.76
N SER A 76 17.29 -14.34 5.67
CA SER A 76 17.16 -14.84 4.30
C SER A 76 17.96 -16.12 4.04
N PHE A 77 19.07 -16.34 4.76
CA PHE A 77 19.87 -17.57 4.67
C PHE A 77 19.15 -18.82 5.24
N THR A 78 18.07 -18.63 5.99
CA THR A 78 17.27 -19.74 6.55
C THR A 78 16.08 -20.12 5.68
N LEU A 79 15.82 -19.36 4.60
CA LEU A 79 14.70 -19.63 3.69
C LEU A 79 14.90 -20.95 2.93
N PRO A 80 13.80 -21.61 2.51
CA PRO A 80 13.87 -22.85 1.74
C PRO A 80 14.68 -22.67 0.45
N ASN A 81 15.50 -23.66 0.13
CA ASN A 81 16.29 -23.63 -1.09
C ASN A 81 15.38 -23.65 -2.32
N THR A 82 15.34 -22.55 -3.03
CA THR A 82 14.51 -22.33 -4.23
C THR A 82 15.43 -22.04 -5.41
N PRO A 83 16.09 -23.08 -5.99
CA PRO A 83 17.01 -22.87 -7.11
C PRO A 83 16.25 -22.34 -8.32
N PRO A 84 16.85 -21.39 -9.08
CA PRO A 84 16.24 -20.91 -10.30
C PRO A 84 16.10 -22.07 -11.31
N PRO A 85 15.01 -22.08 -12.12
CA PRO A 85 14.80 -23.13 -13.13
C PRO A 85 15.96 -23.29 -14.11
N ALA A 86 16.67 -22.19 -14.39
CA ALA A 86 17.80 -22.13 -15.32
C ALA A 86 19.17 -22.19 -14.60
N LYS A 87 19.30 -23.02 -13.55
CA LYS A 87 20.56 -23.15 -12.82
C LYS A 87 21.67 -23.68 -13.72
N GLY A 88 22.70 -22.85 -13.93
CA GLY A 88 23.86 -23.20 -14.77
C GLY A 88 23.81 -22.66 -16.19
N ASP A 89 22.70 -22.10 -16.62
CA ASP A 89 22.60 -21.40 -17.91
C ASP A 89 23.27 -20.02 -17.86
N PRO A 90 23.77 -19.51 -18.98
CA PRO A 90 24.27 -18.14 -19.05
C PRO A 90 23.17 -17.14 -18.70
N VAL A 91 23.56 -15.97 -18.19
CA VAL A 91 22.61 -14.89 -17.81
C VAL A 91 21.71 -14.57 -18.99
N ASP A 92 20.43 -14.85 -18.86
CA ASP A 92 19.43 -14.51 -19.87
C ASP A 92 18.95 -13.06 -19.65
N PHE A 93 19.45 -12.15 -20.48
CA PHE A 93 19.03 -10.75 -20.47
C PHE A 93 17.54 -10.58 -20.77
N ARG A 94 16.92 -11.51 -21.51
CA ARG A 94 15.47 -11.48 -21.76
C ARG A 94 14.68 -11.69 -20.47
N ALA A 95 15.13 -12.63 -19.64
CA ALA A 95 14.54 -12.88 -18.32
C ALA A 95 14.77 -11.69 -17.38
N LEU A 96 15.96 -11.08 -17.39
CA LEU A 96 16.30 -9.92 -16.58
C LEU A 96 15.38 -8.73 -16.89
N PHE A 97 15.09 -8.48 -18.17
CA PHE A 97 14.18 -7.41 -18.61
C PHE A 97 12.72 -7.87 -18.74
N MET A 98 12.37 -9.03 -18.22
CA MET A 98 11.00 -9.59 -18.20
C MET A 98 10.37 -9.72 -19.60
N VAL A 99 11.20 -9.84 -20.66
CA VAL A 99 10.77 -9.78 -22.06
C VAL A 99 9.71 -10.84 -22.38
N ASP A 100 9.86 -12.05 -21.84
CA ASP A 100 8.93 -13.15 -22.12
C ASP A 100 7.57 -12.93 -21.45
N ALA A 101 7.54 -12.23 -20.30
CA ALA A 101 6.29 -11.86 -19.64
C ALA A 101 5.46 -10.84 -20.44
N PHE A 102 6.08 -9.99 -21.25
CA PHE A 102 5.34 -9.10 -22.17
C PHE A 102 4.50 -9.88 -23.20
N SER A 103 4.87 -11.11 -23.52
CA SER A 103 4.07 -11.97 -24.38
C SER A 103 2.65 -12.22 -23.84
N LEU A 104 2.46 -12.13 -22.52
CA LEU A 104 1.15 -12.25 -21.88
C LEU A 104 0.20 -11.11 -22.29
N PHE A 105 0.70 -9.93 -22.61
CA PHE A 105 -0.14 -8.82 -23.06
C PHE A 105 -0.83 -9.12 -24.39
N ILE A 106 -0.16 -9.86 -25.27
CA ILE A 106 -0.72 -10.26 -26.57
C ILE A 106 -1.61 -11.50 -26.40
N LYS A 107 -1.13 -12.50 -25.64
CA LYS A 107 -1.84 -13.77 -25.45
C LYS A 107 -3.08 -13.65 -24.56
N ARG A 108 -3.08 -12.68 -23.64
CA ARG A 108 -4.14 -12.46 -22.62
C ARG A 108 -4.49 -10.97 -22.53
N PRO A 109 -5.34 -10.42 -23.41
CA PRO A 109 -5.71 -8.99 -23.38
C PRO A 109 -6.29 -8.53 -22.03
N ALA A 110 -6.97 -9.42 -21.30
CA ALA A 110 -7.45 -9.12 -19.95
C ALA A 110 -6.30 -8.80 -18.99
N PHE A 111 -5.14 -9.48 -19.13
CA PHE A 111 -3.95 -9.19 -18.33
C PHE A 111 -3.36 -7.82 -18.66
N LEU A 112 -3.36 -7.42 -19.92
CA LEU A 112 -2.93 -6.07 -20.30
C LEU A 112 -3.82 -5.00 -19.67
N ILE A 113 -5.15 -5.17 -19.72
CA ILE A 113 -6.11 -4.25 -19.09
C ILE A 113 -5.88 -4.20 -17.57
N PHE A 114 -5.73 -5.36 -16.94
CA PHE A 114 -5.39 -5.43 -15.52
C PHE A 114 -4.10 -4.68 -15.21
N MET A 115 -3.05 -4.86 -15.99
CA MET A 115 -1.75 -4.22 -15.79
C MET A 115 -1.83 -2.69 -15.93
N ILE A 116 -2.53 -2.19 -16.97
CA ILE A 116 -2.74 -0.76 -17.19
C ILE A 116 -3.53 -0.16 -16.02
N CYS A 117 -4.66 -0.76 -15.65
CA CYS A 117 -5.47 -0.28 -14.53
C CYS A 117 -4.71 -0.35 -13.20
N SER A 118 -3.86 -1.37 -13.01
CA SER A 118 -3.02 -1.50 -11.82
C SER A 118 -1.95 -0.41 -11.74
N CYS A 119 -1.35 -0.08 -12.86
CA CYS A 119 -0.42 1.05 -12.94
C CYS A 119 -1.12 2.37 -12.61
N LEU A 120 -2.28 2.61 -13.23
CA LEU A 120 -3.04 3.85 -13.04
C LEU A 120 -3.56 4.02 -11.61
N VAL A 121 -4.04 2.95 -10.96
CA VAL A 121 -4.58 3.02 -9.59
C VAL A 121 -3.48 3.29 -8.55
N CYS A 122 -2.22 3.01 -8.88
CA CYS A 122 -1.10 3.40 -8.03
C CYS A 122 -0.88 4.92 -7.99
N ILE A 123 -1.45 5.68 -8.95
CA ILE A 123 -1.41 7.14 -8.90
C ILE A 123 -2.21 7.66 -7.69
N PRO A 124 -3.52 7.39 -7.52
CA PRO A 124 -4.23 7.76 -6.30
C PRO A 124 -3.62 7.12 -5.04
N LEU A 125 -3.05 5.91 -5.12
CA LEU A 125 -2.38 5.28 -3.98
C LEU A 125 -1.19 6.10 -3.46
N ALA A 126 -0.42 6.73 -4.35
CA ALA A 126 0.70 7.59 -3.97
C ALA A 126 0.26 8.80 -3.12
N TYR A 127 -0.96 9.32 -3.32
CA TYR A 127 -1.52 10.35 -2.45
C TYR A 127 -1.65 9.88 -1.01
N TYR A 128 -2.14 8.66 -0.82
CA TYR A 128 -2.27 8.07 0.52
C TYR A 128 -0.91 7.83 1.16
N TYR A 129 -0.01 7.15 0.47
CA TYR A 129 1.31 6.83 1.03
C TYR A 129 2.15 8.06 1.33
N GLY A 130 2.02 9.11 0.50
CA GLY A 130 2.80 10.32 0.69
C GLY A 130 2.27 11.25 1.78
N LEU A 131 0.96 11.33 1.95
CA LEU A 131 0.36 12.46 2.68
C LEU A 131 -0.70 12.08 3.72
N ALA A 132 -1.06 10.81 3.86
CA ALA A 132 -2.03 10.41 4.88
C ALA A 132 -1.51 10.67 6.32
N GLY A 133 -0.21 10.47 6.55
CA GLY A 133 0.42 10.80 7.84
C GLY A 133 0.25 12.29 8.18
N ASN A 134 0.62 13.18 7.25
CA ASN A 134 0.50 14.62 7.43
C ASN A 134 -0.96 15.07 7.62
N TYR A 135 -1.88 14.46 6.86
CA TYR A 135 -3.31 14.71 7.02
C TYR A 135 -3.81 14.32 8.41
N LEU A 136 -3.37 13.17 8.95
CA LEU A 136 -3.73 12.74 10.30
C LEU A 136 -3.17 13.68 11.37
N THR A 137 -1.91 14.10 11.26
CA THR A 137 -1.30 15.09 12.17
C THR A 137 -2.09 16.39 12.15
N ASN A 138 -2.41 16.91 10.98
CA ASN A 138 -3.23 18.13 10.84
C ASN A 138 -4.68 17.95 11.31
N SER A 139 -5.20 16.72 11.29
CA SER A 139 -6.51 16.41 11.90
C SER A 139 -6.44 16.28 13.42
N GLY A 140 -5.26 16.52 14.02
CA GLY A 140 -5.03 16.54 15.47
C GLY A 140 -4.51 15.23 16.04
N TYR A 141 -4.34 14.15 15.28
CA TYR A 141 -3.81 12.89 15.82
C TYR A 141 -2.36 13.04 16.25
N THR A 142 -2.08 12.71 17.50
CA THR A 142 -0.77 12.91 18.14
C THR A 142 0.31 12.05 17.51
N GLN A 143 -0.03 10.78 17.20
CA GLN A 143 0.89 9.83 16.57
C GLN A 143 0.26 9.23 15.32
N ALA A 144 0.50 9.87 14.16
CA ALA A 144 -0.04 9.43 12.89
C ALA A 144 0.37 7.99 12.53
N ALA A 145 1.63 7.59 12.82
CA ALA A 145 2.13 6.25 12.56
C ALA A 145 1.32 5.18 13.32
N SER A 146 1.05 5.39 14.61
CA SER A 146 0.21 4.49 15.41
C SER A 146 -1.23 4.44 14.87
N THR A 147 -1.81 5.59 14.54
CA THR A 147 -3.18 5.66 14.00
C THR A 147 -3.29 4.91 12.65
N MET A 148 -2.26 4.97 11.80
CA MET A 148 -2.23 4.24 10.54
C MET A 148 -2.20 2.72 10.73
N THR A 149 -1.75 2.19 11.89
CA THR A 149 -1.81 0.75 12.16
C THR A 149 -3.23 0.18 12.19
N ILE A 150 -4.26 1.02 12.42
CA ILE A 150 -5.67 0.62 12.29
C ILE A 150 -5.97 0.06 10.89
N GLY A 151 -5.39 0.67 9.86
CA GLY A 151 -5.48 0.18 8.48
C GLY A 151 -4.82 -1.19 8.31
N GLN A 152 -3.65 -1.39 8.91
CA GLN A 152 -2.94 -2.68 8.87
C GLN A 152 -3.65 -3.76 9.69
N MET A 153 -4.30 -3.41 10.81
CA MET A 153 -5.14 -4.35 11.56
C MET A 153 -6.33 -4.82 10.71
N SER A 154 -6.97 -3.92 9.97
CA SER A 154 -8.04 -4.29 9.04
C SER A 154 -7.53 -5.16 7.89
N GLU A 155 -6.29 -4.95 7.43
CA GLU A 155 -5.63 -5.78 6.42
C GLU A 155 -5.51 -7.24 6.88
N ILE A 156 -5.10 -7.50 8.12
CA ILE A 156 -5.06 -8.88 8.66
C ILE A 156 -6.44 -9.54 8.55
N PHE A 157 -7.49 -8.82 8.94
CA PHE A 157 -8.85 -9.35 8.90
C PHE A 157 -9.30 -9.71 7.48
N PHE A 158 -9.16 -8.78 6.53
CA PHE A 158 -9.59 -9.00 5.15
C PHE A 158 -8.68 -9.99 4.42
N MET A 159 -7.38 -10.01 4.71
CA MET A 159 -6.43 -10.96 4.15
C MET A 159 -6.80 -12.41 4.49
N LEU A 160 -7.20 -12.69 5.71
CA LEU A 160 -7.67 -14.02 6.12
C LEU A 160 -8.98 -14.43 5.42
N LEU A 161 -9.80 -13.46 5.00
CA LEU A 161 -11.05 -13.69 4.30
C LEU A 161 -10.90 -13.76 2.77
N ILE A 162 -9.72 -13.46 2.20
CA ILE A 162 -9.47 -13.52 0.75
C ILE A 162 -9.91 -14.85 0.14
N PRO A 163 -9.55 -16.04 0.65
CA PRO A 163 -9.94 -17.31 0.02
C PRO A 163 -11.45 -17.47 -0.08
N PHE A 164 -12.19 -17.01 0.92
CA PHE A 164 -13.66 -17.05 0.92
C PHE A 164 -14.26 -16.12 -0.15
N PHE A 165 -13.81 -14.86 -0.18
CA PHE A 165 -14.29 -13.89 -1.14
C PHE A 165 -13.86 -14.23 -2.56
N PHE A 166 -12.65 -14.72 -2.74
CA PHE A 166 -12.12 -15.11 -4.04
C PHE A 166 -12.98 -16.20 -4.69
N ARG A 167 -13.38 -17.22 -3.91
CA ARG A 167 -14.27 -18.30 -4.40
C ARG A 167 -15.65 -17.79 -4.77
N LYS A 168 -16.21 -16.81 -4.02
CA LYS A 168 -17.57 -16.28 -4.26
C LYS A 168 -17.63 -15.21 -5.34
N LEU A 169 -16.68 -14.29 -5.35
CA LEU A 169 -16.72 -13.09 -6.18
C LEU A 169 -15.86 -13.24 -7.45
N GLY A 170 -14.80 -14.04 -7.38
CA GLY A 170 -13.81 -14.13 -8.44
C GLY A 170 -12.95 -12.88 -8.57
N VAL A 171 -11.95 -12.96 -9.45
CA VAL A 171 -10.92 -11.92 -9.62
C VAL A 171 -11.50 -10.55 -9.93
N LYS A 172 -12.42 -10.47 -10.90
CA LYS A 172 -12.96 -9.19 -11.37
C LYS A 172 -13.61 -8.39 -10.26
N TRP A 173 -14.50 -9.01 -9.51
CA TRP A 173 -15.26 -8.31 -8.48
C TRP A 173 -14.40 -7.97 -7.27
N MET A 174 -13.46 -8.83 -6.90
CA MET A 174 -12.53 -8.51 -5.81
C MET A 174 -11.68 -7.29 -6.13
N ILE A 175 -11.05 -7.25 -7.30
CA ILE A 175 -10.25 -6.11 -7.73
C ILE A 175 -11.09 -4.84 -7.81
N LEU A 176 -12.32 -4.93 -8.37
CA LEU A 176 -13.22 -3.79 -8.47
C LEU A 176 -13.65 -3.26 -7.09
N ILE A 177 -13.98 -4.14 -6.13
CA ILE A 177 -14.31 -3.75 -4.75
C ILE A 177 -13.11 -3.05 -4.10
N GLY A 178 -11.88 -3.55 -4.29
CA GLY A 178 -10.67 -2.88 -3.85
C GLY A 178 -10.54 -1.47 -4.41
N MET A 179 -10.79 -1.29 -5.73
CA MET A 179 -10.78 0.03 -6.37
C MET A 179 -11.86 0.97 -5.81
N LEU A 180 -13.09 0.46 -5.62
CA LEU A 180 -14.19 1.25 -5.05
C LEU A 180 -13.95 1.61 -3.59
N ALA A 181 -13.25 0.76 -2.84
CA ALA A 181 -12.84 1.08 -1.48
C ALA A 181 -11.84 2.25 -1.43
N TRP A 182 -10.96 2.41 -2.44
CA TRP A 182 -10.14 3.63 -2.57
C TRP A 182 -10.98 4.86 -2.84
N VAL A 183 -11.98 4.78 -3.71
CA VAL A 183 -12.92 5.91 -3.95
C VAL A 183 -13.57 6.33 -2.64
N LEU A 184 -14.14 5.36 -1.92
CA LEU A 184 -14.82 5.61 -0.65
C LEU A 184 -13.85 6.22 0.39
N ARG A 185 -12.63 5.69 0.50
CA ARG A 185 -11.59 6.22 1.41
C ARG A 185 -11.33 7.70 1.17
N TYR A 186 -11.06 8.09 -0.08
CA TYR A 186 -10.74 9.47 -0.40
C TYR A 186 -11.94 10.40 -0.26
N LEU A 187 -13.16 9.91 -0.51
CA LEU A 187 -14.38 10.66 -0.21
C LEU A 187 -14.55 10.87 1.31
N LEU A 188 -14.32 9.83 2.11
CA LEU A 188 -14.36 9.94 3.57
C LEU A 188 -13.33 10.96 4.10
N PHE A 189 -12.12 10.97 3.55
CA PHE A 189 -11.12 11.98 3.89
C PHE A 189 -11.53 13.37 3.43
N ALA A 190 -12.05 13.50 2.22
CA ALA A 190 -12.47 14.79 1.67
C ALA A 190 -13.64 15.43 2.43
N TYR A 191 -14.64 14.63 2.78
CA TYR A 191 -15.83 15.13 3.50
C TYR A 191 -15.65 15.15 5.01
N GLY A 192 -14.77 14.30 5.55
CA GLY A 192 -14.45 14.29 6.96
C GLY A 192 -13.45 15.36 7.41
N ALA A 193 -12.70 15.98 6.45
CA ALA A 193 -11.68 16.96 6.77
C ALA A 193 -12.24 18.26 7.37
N PRO A 194 -13.22 18.97 6.75
CA PRO A 194 -13.63 20.30 7.22
C PRO A 194 -14.02 20.32 8.69
N ASP A 195 -14.86 19.38 9.11
CA ASP A 195 -15.36 19.26 10.48
C ASP A 195 -14.55 18.26 11.33
N GLN A 196 -13.44 17.75 10.80
CA GLN A 196 -12.56 16.75 11.45
C GLN A 196 -13.34 15.55 12.01
N VAL A 197 -14.28 15.04 11.22
CA VAL A 197 -15.22 13.96 11.61
C VAL A 197 -14.45 12.67 11.85
N VAL A 198 -14.23 12.33 13.13
CA VAL A 198 -13.35 11.24 13.59
C VAL A 198 -13.67 9.91 12.93
N TRP A 199 -14.95 9.51 12.91
CA TRP A 199 -15.32 8.22 12.34
C TRP A 199 -15.06 8.13 10.83
N MET A 200 -15.21 9.24 10.07
CA MET A 200 -14.89 9.27 8.64
C MET A 200 -13.40 9.09 8.41
N ILE A 201 -12.58 9.80 9.18
CA ILE A 201 -11.12 9.73 9.08
C ILE A 201 -10.64 8.31 9.44
N LEU A 202 -11.08 7.76 10.57
CA LEU A 202 -10.68 6.42 11.02
C LEU A 202 -11.20 5.31 10.09
N LEU A 203 -12.43 5.42 9.60
CA LEU A 203 -12.96 4.48 8.61
C LEU A 203 -12.17 4.57 7.29
N GLY A 204 -11.81 5.77 6.85
CA GLY A 204 -10.94 5.97 5.70
C GLY A 204 -9.58 5.28 5.86
N VAL A 205 -8.98 5.33 7.06
CA VAL A 205 -7.75 4.56 7.38
C VAL A 205 -8.03 3.06 7.38
N ALA A 206 -9.11 2.61 8.04
CA ALA A 206 -9.47 1.20 8.16
C ALA A 206 -9.80 0.53 6.81
N LEU A 207 -10.28 1.27 5.81
CA LEU A 207 -10.48 0.74 4.46
C LEU A 207 -9.19 0.26 3.79
N HIS A 208 -8.02 0.46 4.42
CA HIS A 208 -6.74 0.01 3.89
C HIS A 208 -6.73 -1.50 3.60
N GLY A 209 -7.28 -2.31 4.48
CA GLY A 209 -7.34 -3.76 4.29
C GLY A 209 -8.07 -4.14 3.01
N ILE A 210 -9.29 -3.63 2.80
CA ILE A 210 -10.04 -3.93 1.58
C ILE A 210 -9.30 -3.42 0.33
N CYS A 211 -8.79 -2.20 0.37
CA CYS A 211 -8.07 -1.60 -0.75
C CYS A 211 -6.87 -2.46 -1.15
N PHE A 212 -6.05 -2.83 -0.18
CA PHE A 212 -4.79 -3.51 -0.42
C PHE A 212 -5.00 -4.98 -0.77
N ASP A 213 -5.77 -5.69 0.03
CA ASP A 213 -5.92 -7.13 -0.10
C ASP A 213 -6.73 -7.53 -1.33
N PHE A 214 -7.88 -6.87 -1.53
CA PHE A 214 -8.74 -7.20 -2.66
C PHE A 214 -8.14 -6.77 -4.00
N PHE A 215 -7.23 -5.81 -3.98
CA PHE A 215 -6.55 -5.40 -5.19
C PHE A 215 -5.19 -6.09 -5.35
N PHE A 216 -4.21 -5.82 -4.47
CA PHE A 216 -2.84 -6.27 -4.66
C PHE A 216 -2.68 -7.77 -4.44
N VAL A 217 -3.19 -8.32 -3.31
CA VAL A 217 -3.03 -9.75 -3.03
C VAL A 217 -3.77 -10.58 -4.08
N THR A 218 -5.01 -10.17 -4.44
CA THR A 218 -5.76 -10.78 -5.54
C THR A 218 -5.02 -10.65 -6.87
N GLY A 219 -4.40 -9.50 -7.13
CA GLY A 219 -3.60 -9.26 -8.34
C GLY A 219 -2.38 -10.17 -8.44
N PHE A 220 -1.67 -10.41 -7.35
CA PHE A 220 -0.56 -11.37 -7.30
C PHE A 220 -1.07 -12.80 -7.55
N MET A 221 -2.16 -13.21 -6.92
CA MET A 221 -2.79 -14.51 -7.13
C MET A 221 -3.26 -14.70 -8.58
N TYR A 222 -3.89 -13.68 -9.16
CA TYR A 222 -4.33 -13.68 -10.56
C TYR A 222 -3.13 -13.84 -11.51
N THR A 223 -2.08 -13.05 -11.30
CA THR A 223 -0.86 -13.10 -12.12
C THR A 223 -0.20 -14.47 -12.07
N ASP A 224 -0.12 -15.06 -10.87
CA ASP A 224 0.41 -16.42 -10.70
C ASP A 224 -0.38 -17.46 -11.48
N LYS A 225 -1.69 -17.38 -11.42
CA LYS A 225 -2.58 -18.35 -12.07
C LYS A 225 -2.54 -18.30 -13.60
N ILE A 226 -2.40 -17.10 -14.18
CA ILE A 226 -2.40 -16.96 -15.65
C ILE A 226 -1.03 -17.14 -16.29
N ALA A 227 0.05 -16.97 -15.54
CA ALA A 227 1.41 -17.06 -16.04
C ALA A 227 1.87 -18.53 -16.08
N PRO A 228 2.36 -19.02 -17.24
CA PRO A 228 3.04 -20.32 -17.31
C PRO A 228 4.19 -20.40 -16.30
N LYS A 229 4.43 -21.59 -15.75
CA LYS A 229 5.46 -21.81 -14.72
C LYS A 229 6.84 -21.25 -15.10
N SER A 230 7.22 -21.33 -16.40
CA SER A 230 8.50 -20.85 -16.91
C SER A 230 8.72 -19.34 -16.82
N ILE A 231 7.65 -18.54 -16.86
CA ILE A 231 7.72 -17.06 -16.84
C ILE A 231 6.99 -16.44 -15.63
N ARG A 232 6.57 -17.25 -14.67
CA ARG A 232 5.79 -16.80 -13.51
C ARG A 232 6.49 -15.71 -12.72
N THR A 233 7.78 -15.90 -12.41
CA THR A 233 8.59 -14.88 -11.70
C THR A 233 8.72 -13.59 -12.49
N GLN A 234 8.91 -13.69 -13.83
CA GLN A 234 8.95 -12.50 -14.69
C GLN A 234 7.61 -11.75 -14.67
N ALA A 235 6.47 -12.47 -14.69
CA ALA A 235 5.15 -11.86 -14.64
C ALA A 235 4.87 -11.16 -13.29
N GLN A 236 5.30 -11.76 -12.18
CA GLN A 236 5.23 -11.13 -10.85
C GLN A 236 6.11 -9.88 -10.77
N SER A 237 7.34 -9.95 -11.28
CA SER A 237 8.24 -8.80 -11.34
C SER A 237 7.68 -7.68 -12.22
N LEU A 238 7.05 -8.04 -13.35
CA LEU A 238 6.41 -7.09 -14.25
C LEU A 238 5.27 -6.35 -13.56
N LEU A 239 4.44 -7.05 -12.77
CA LEU A 239 3.37 -6.43 -11.97
C LEU A 239 3.93 -5.45 -10.94
N VAL A 240 4.97 -5.84 -10.19
CA VAL A 240 5.64 -4.96 -9.22
C VAL A 240 6.24 -3.74 -9.92
N PHE A 241 6.90 -3.93 -11.06
CA PHE A 241 7.50 -2.85 -11.83
C PHE A 241 6.47 -1.82 -12.33
N PHE A 242 5.34 -2.29 -12.89
CA PHE A 242 4.28 -1.38 -13.35
C PHE A 242 3.55 -0.69 -12.19
N THR A 243 3.30 -1.38 -11.10
CA THR A 243 2.58 -0.82 -9.95
C THR A 243 3.49 0.04 -9.07
N GLN A 244 4.47 -0.57 -8.44
CA GLN A 244 5.31 0.09 -7.44
C GLN A 244 6.49 0.86 -8.04
N GLY A 245 6.89 0.53 -9.28
CA GLY A 245 7.85 1.32 -10.04
C GLY A 245 7.16 2.50 -10.75
N ILE A 246 6.62 2.24 -11.95
CA ILE A 246 6.08 3.29 -12.82
C ILE A 246 4.88 3.99 -12.19
N GLY A 247 3.90 3.22 -11.68
CA GLY A 247 2.64 3.75 -11.16
C GLY A 247 2.85 4.69 -9.98
N LEU A 248 3.62 4.27 -8.96
CA LEU A 248 3.94 5.14 -7.82
C LEU A 248 4.83 6.32 -8.22
N TYR A 249 5.80 6.14 -9.13
CA TYR A 249 6.63 7.26 -9.60
C TYR A 249 5.78 8.36 -10.23
N ILE A 250 4.90 8.00 -11.16
CA ILE A 250 3.96 8.95 -11.77
C ILE A 250 3.04 9.52 -10.69
N GLY A 251 2.54 8.66 -9.80
CA GLY A 251 1.67 9.04 -8.70
C GLY A 251 2.26 10.10 -7.79
N TYR A 252 3.50 9.93 -7.34
CA TYR A 252 4.18 10.95 -6.54
C TYR A 252 4.43 12.24 -7.31
N LYS A 253 4.78 12.17 -8.61
CA LYS A 253 4.90 13.37 -9.43
C LYS A 253 3.59 14.16 -9.54
N VAL A 254 2.46 13.46 -9.62
CA VAL A 254 1.13 14.06 -9.67
C VAL A 254 0.69 14.56 -8.30
N ALA A 255 0.87 13.75 -7.24
CA ALA A 255 0.48 14.08 -5.87
C ALA A 255 1.20 15.32 -5.33
N TYR A 256 2.50 15.43 -5.60
CA TYR A 256 3.34 16.56 -5.16
C TYR A 256 3.46 17.67 -6.21
N HIS A 257 2.61 17.67 -7.24
CA HIS A 257 2.67 18.69 -8.25
C HIS A 257 2.29 20.07 -7.66
N LYS A 258 3.06 21.12 -7.99
CA LYS A 258 2.92 22.47 -7.42
C LYS A 258 1.50 23.04 -7.44
N LYS A 259 0.70 22.74 -8.47
CA LYS A 259 -0.69 23.22 -8.59
C LYS A 259 -1.67 22.51 -7.65
N THR A 260 -1.42 21.25 -7.32
CA THR A 260 -2.30 20.43 -6.47
C THR A 260 -1.86 20.48 -5.01
N TYR A 261 -0.57 20.34 -4.76
CA TYR A 261 0.00 20.25 -3.42
C TYR A 261 0.40 21.62 -2.84
N GLY A 262 0.70 22.63 -3.68
CA GLY A 262 1.24 23.89 -3.22
C GLY A 262 0.35 24.64 -2.21
N LYS A 263 -0.97 24.65 -2.41
CA LYS A 263 -1.93 25.26 -1.46
C LYS A 263 -2.04 24.45 -0.15
N VAL A 264 -1.94 23.12 -0.26
CA VAL A 264 -1.97 22.25 0.91
C VAL A 264 -0.74 22.47 1.76
N VAL A 265 0.46 22.55 1.15
CA VAL A 265 1.72 22.78 1.86
C VAL A 265 1.68 24.08 2.66
N GLU A 266 1.28 25.18 2.03
CA GLU A 266 1.26 26.48 2.70
C GLU A 266 0.36 26.49 3.95
N ASN A 267 -0.82 25.89 3.86
CA ASN A 267 -1.77 25.85 4.98
C ASN A 267 -1.41 24.75 6.01
N TYR A 268 -0.90 23.61 5.52
CA TYR A 268 -0.45 22.51 6.35
C TYR A 268 0.70 22.93 7.27
N GLU A 269 1.72 23.65 6.75
CA GLU A 269 2.87 24.08 7.54
C GLU A 269 2.47 25.10 8.62
N LYS A 270 1.53 25.98 8.31
CA LYS A 270 0.98 26.92 9.31
C LYS A 270 0.27 26.20 10.44
N LEU A 271 -0.58 25.22 10.12
CA LEU A 271 -1.30 24.45 11.12
C LEU A 271 -0.36 23.51 11.91
N ASP A 272 0.60 22.89 11.25
CA ASP A 272 1.58 22.02 11.92
C ASP A 272 2.45 22.80 12.92
N THR A 273 2.87 24.02 12.54
CA THR A 273 3.57 24.95 13.44
C THR A 273 2.73 25.33 14.63
N ALA A 274 1.42 25.63 14.41
CA ALA A 274 0.50 25.99 15.48
C ALA A 274 0.24 24.79 16.44
N ILE A 275 0.06 23.58 15.90
CA ILE A 275 -0.09 22.36 16.69
C ILE A 275 1.18 22.12 17.53
N SER A 276 2.35 22.19 16.93
CA SER A 276 3.61 21.98 17.63
C SER A 276 3.87 23.05 18.72
N GLY A 277 3.45 24.28 18.49
CA GLY A 277 3.57 25.36 19.49
C GLY A 277 2.62 25.20 20.67
N GLU A 278 1.34 24.85 20.42
CA GLU A 278 0.31 24.71 21.47
C GLU A 278 0.46 23.40 22.26
N PHE A 279 0.81 22.30 21.59
CA PHE A 279 0.87 20.96 22.17
C PHE A 279 2.30 20.45 22.30
N SER A 280 3.27 21.34 22.53
CA SER A 280 4.68 20.97 22.78
C SER A 280 4.77 19.98 23.94
N GLN A 281 5.37 18.83 23.67
CA GLN A 281 5.49 17.75 24.63
C GLN A 281 6.88 17.79 25.25
N GLY A 282 6.94 17.90 26.59
CA GLY A 282 8.17 17.64 27.34
C GLY A 282 8.47 16.14 27.44
N ASP A 283 9.41 15.77 28.28
CA ASP A 283 9.72 14.37 28.56
C ASP A 283 8.50 13.64 29.17
N LEU A 284 7.89 12.76 28.37
CA LEU A 284 6.73 12.00 28.75
C LEU A 284 7.12 10.68 29.42
N SER A 285 6.40 10.32 30.45
CA SER A 285 6.46 8.97 31.05
C SER A 285 5.97 7.91 30.05
N VAL A 286 6.34 6.65 30.27
CA VAL A 286 5.89 5.50 29.46
C VAL A 286 4.36 5.43 29.34
N THR A 287 3.66 5.67 30.44
CA THR A 287 2.19 5.62 30.48
C THR A 287 1.57 6.73 29.63
N GLU A 288 2.13 7.94 29.67
CA GLU A 288 1.67 9.06 28.86
C GLU A 288 1.93 8.81 27.38
N LYS A 289 3.10 8.28 27.01
CA LYS A 289 3.42 7.88 25.61
C LYS A 289 2.41 6.86 25.09
N LEU A 290 2.08 5.82 25.87
CA LEU A 290 1.06 4.84 25.49
C LEU A 290 -0.31 5.49 25.31
N GLY A 291 -0.71 6.40 26.19
CA GLY A 291 -1.97 7.12 26.09
C GLY A 291 -2.07 7.99 24.85
N GLN A 292 -0.92 8.52 24.37
CA GLN A 292 -0.89 9.41 23.21
C GLN A 292 -0.88 8.69 21.86
N MET A 293 -0.56 7.39 21.80
CA MET A 293 -0.44 6.67 20.54
C MET A 293 -1.67 6.76 19.63
N PHE A 294 -2.86 6.85 20.21
CA PHE A 294 -4.13 6.94 19.48
C PHE A 294 -4.97 8.17 19.90
N SER A 295 -4.36 9.11 20.63
CA SER A 295 -5.05 10.29 21.10
C SER A 295 -5.16 11.35 20.00
N LYS A 296 -6.04 12.33 20.26
CA LYS A 296 -6.26 13.48 19.38
C LYS A 296 -6.16 14.76 20.21
N ASN A 297 -5.37 15.72 19.73
CA ASN A 297 -5.30 17.07 20.26
C ASN A 297 -6.62 17.82 20.01
N ASP A 298 -7.00 18.65 20.95
CA ASP A 298 -8.17 19.52 20.83
C ASP A 298 -7.79 20.77 20.03
N LEU A 299 -8.05 20.75 18.72
CA LEU A 299 -7.72 21.84 17.81
C LEU A 299 -8.58 23.12 18.04
N SER A 300 -9.58 23.09 18.93
CA SER A 300 -10.34 24.30 19.30
C SER A 300 -9.47 25.36 20.00
N LYS A 301 -8.30 24.96 20.49
CA LYS A 301 -7.30 25.86 21.11
C LYS A 301 -6.48 26.64 20.08
N ILE A 302 -6.51 26.25 18.80
CA ILE A 302 -5.82 26.91 17.72
C ILE A 302 -6.77 27.86 17.01
N ASP A 303 -6.24 28.94 16.38
CA ASP A 303 -7.05 29.88 15.59
C ASP A 303 -7.87 29.11 14.54
N SER A 304 -9.19 29.29 14.62
CA SER A 304 -10.16 28.59 13.78
C SER A 304 -9.95 28.87 12.29
N SER A 305 -9.40 30.05 11.93
CA SER A 305 -9.11 30.40 10.53
C SER A 305 -7.94 29.58 9.98
N VAL A 306 -6.94 29.28 10.80
CA VAL A 306 -5.79 28.42 10.42
C VAL A 306 -6.25 26.99 10.25
N VAL A 307 -7.04 26.48 11.21
CA VAL A 307 -7.59 25.12 11.15
C VAL A 307 -8.48 24.93 9.92
N SER A 308 -9.46 25.82 9.71
CA SER A 308 -10.39 25.72 8.57
C SER A 308 -9.66 25.80 7.23
N SER A 309 -8.73 26.76 7.08
CA SER A 309 -7.96 26.90 5.83
C SER A 309 -7.16 25.64 5.48
N ALA A 310 -6.55 24.98 6.48
CA ALA A 310 -5.83 23.74 6.28
C ALA A 310 -6.78 22.59 5.94
N MET A 311 -7.88 22.43 6.69
CA MET A 311 -8.83 21.36 6.48
C MET A 311 -9.58 21.46 5.15
N ASP A 312 -9.93 22.66 4.70
CA ASP A 312 -10.53 22.91 3.38
C ASP A 312 -9.53 22.56 2.26
N SER A 313 -8.25 22.88 2.45
CA SER A 313 -7.19 22.49 1.52
C SER A 313 -7.06 20.99 1.41
N TRP A 314 -7.10 20.26 2.54
CA TRP A 314 -7.11 18.81 2.56
C TRP A 314 -8.37 18.22 1.90
N ALA A 315 -9.54 18.78 2.17
CA ALA A 315 -10.79 18.36 1.54
C ALA A 315 -10.71 18.47 0.01
N ALA A 316 -10.21 19.60 -0.51
CA ALA A 316 -9.99 19.79 -1.94
C ALA A 316 -8.97 18.79 -2.52
N TYR A 317 -7.89 18.54 -1.77
CA TYR A 317 -6.83 17.63 -2.17
C TYR A 317 -7.31 16.17 -2.32
N TRP A 318 -8.08 15.66 -1.37
CA TRP A 318 -8.57 14.28 -1.39
C TRP A 318 -9.67 14.02 -2.44
N LYS A 319 -10.36 15.03 -2.92
CA LYS A 319 -11.34 14.88 -4.02
C LYS A 319 -10.69 14.40 -5.32
N PHE A 320 -9.47 14.85 -5.62
CA PHE A 320 -8.81 14.51 -6.87
C PHE A 320 -8.48 13.01 -6.98
N PRO A 321 -7.79 12.36 -6.03
CA PRO A 321 -7.57 10.92 -6.07
C PRO A 321 -8.87 10.11 -6.00
N ALA A 322 -9.94 10.62 -5.36
CA ALA A 322 -11.24 9.96 -5.36
C ALA A 322 -11.83 9.86 -6.79
N ILE A 323 -11.83 10.98 -7.52
CA ILE A 323 -12.31 11.02 -8.91
C ILE A 323 -11.46 10.13 -9.80
N MET A 324 -10.12 10.19 -9.66
CA MET A 324 -9.19 9.36 -10.43
C MET A 324 -9.44 7.88 -10.21
N ALA A 325 -9.54 7.44 -8.95
CA ALA A 325 -9.82 6.05 -8.62
C ALA A 325 -11.18 5.60 -9.17
N GLY A 326 -12.20 6.48 -9.14
CA GLY A 326 -13.52 6.23 -9.71
C GLY A 326 -13.48 6.02 -11.22
N VAL A 327 -12.78 6.88 -11.95
CA VAL A 327 -12.63 6.75 -13.41
C VAL A 327 -11.92 5.44 -13.76
N ILE A 328 -10.83 5.10 -13.04
CA ILE A 328 -10.09 3.86 -13.27
C ILE A 328 -10.97 2.63 -12.97
N ALA A 329 -11.77 2.67 -11.90
CA ALA A 329 -12.70 1.60 -11.56
C ALA A 329 -13.75 1.37 -12.67
N VAL A 330 -14.28 2.44 -13.26
CA VAL A 330 -15.21 2.35 -14.38
C VAL A 330 -14.53 1.75 -15.63
N ILE A 331 -13.32 2.23 -15.96
CA ILE A 331 -12.54 1.68 -17.08
C ILE A 331 -12.29 0.18 -16.86
N PHE A 332 -11.87 -0.21 -15.65
CA PHE A 332 -11.65 -1.62 -15.31
C PHE A 332 -12.94 -2.43 -15.42
N PHE A 333 -14.03 -1.96 -14.87
CA PHE A 333 -15.33 -2.65 -14.89
C PHE A 333 -15.80 -2.97 -16.31
N VAL A 334 -15.69 -2.00 -17.22
CA VAL A 334 -16.14 -2.14 -18.62
C VAL A 334 -15.18 -3.01 -19.43
N SER A 335 -13.88 -2.82 -19.24
CA SER A 335 -12.84 -3.40 -20.12
C SER A 335 -12.35 -4.75 -19.66
N PHE A 336 -12.29 -5.02 -18.35
CA PHE A 336 -11.77 -6.28 -17.83
C PHE A 336 -12.80 -7.40 -17.97
N ARG A 337 -12.45 -8.40 -18.81
CA ARG A 337 -13.29 -9.57 -19.10
C ARG A 337 -12.44 -10.82 -19.01
N ASP A 338 -12.25 -11.33 -17.80
CA ASP A 338 -11.61 -12.63 -17.57
C ASP A 338 -12.48 -13.46 -16.62
N LYS A 339 -12.60 -14.76 -16.93
CA LYS A 339 -13.40 -15.71 -16.15
C LYS A 339 -12.50 -16.68 -15.37
N VAL A 340 -11.36 -16.21 -14.90
CA VAL A 340 -10.49 -17.04 -14.06
C VAL A 340 -11.21 -17.34 -12.74
N SER A 341 -11.64 -18.60 -12.57
CA SER A 341 -12.18 -19.10 -11.31
C SER A 341 -11.17 -20.06 -10.66
N MET A 342 -11.17 -20.13 -9.34
CA MET A 342 -10.33 -21.05 -8.57
C MET A 342 -11.04 -22.39 -8.31
N THR A 343 -12.06 -22.73 -9.06
CA THR A 343 -12.74 -24.00 -8.91
C THR A 343 -12.04 -25.10 -9.71
N SER A 344 -11.74 -26.19 -9.05
CA SER A 344 -11.71 -27.58 -9.55
C SER A 344 -10.47 -28.22 -10.16
N GLU A 345 -9.28 -27.64 -10.17
CA GLU A 345 -8.11 -28.41 -10.66
C GLU A 345 -7.09 -28.80 -9.55
N GLU A 346 -7.28 -28.36 -8.32
CA GLU A 346 -6.38 -28.67 -7.21
C GLU A 346 -6.90 -29.73 -6.24
N GLU A 347 -8.14 -30.21 -6.39
CA GLU A 347 -8.66 -31.35 -5.61
C GLU A 347 -8.29 -32.72 -6.23
N GLY A 348 -7.67 -32.74 -7.41
CA GLY A 348 -7.37 -33.97 -8.15
C GLY A 348 -5.89 -34.40 -8.15
N SER A 349 -5.01 -33.74 -7.39
CA SER A 349 -3.58 -34.09 -7.34
C SER A 349 -3.08 -34.62 -5.98
N GLU A 350 -3.99 -35.05 -5.11
CA GLU A 350 -3.68 -35.75 -3.87
C GLU A 350 -3.95 -37.28 -3.96
N ASP A 351 -3.91 -37.87 -5.17
CA ASP A 351 -3.85 -39.33 -5.34
C ASP A 351 -2.49 -39.81 -5.84
#